data_3db2a3d1db365dad82d4e1b505b0c8e3
#
_entry.id   3db2a3d1db365dad82d4e1b505b0c8e3
#
_cell.length_a   1.000
_cell.length_b   1.000
_cell.length_c   1.000
_cell.angle_alpha   90.00
_cell.angle_beta   90.00
_cell.angle_gamma   90.00
#
_symmetry.space_group_name_H-M   'P 1'
#
loop_
_entity.id
_entity.type
_entity.pdbx_description
1 polymer ?
#
loop_
_entity_poly.entity_id
_entity_poly.type
_entity_poly.pdbx_seq_one_letter_code
_entity_poly.pdbx_strand_id
1 'polypeptide(L)'
;MNSQTPIYTERTECQDCFKCIRECPVKAIKVENACAAVIPDLCIMCGHCVEICPNGAKHVRDDLKRARNLLAEKEEVYASLAPSFVSEFPDIPATAVIRVLKKLGFKGVSETALGAELVSGSAATLLEDRTPRVIISTACPVVVNYIGKYVPQYVNCLMPQVSPILAHCKMLRETFGPGIGVVFFSPCIGKKREADSNPNILDIALTFEDMRRWMVEEGLIFETDSSGSESFVPFSAREGGLYPIDGGMMAGVKANCSIMEADCMAFSGIRNIKNAISGLNEMRLSHPVFLELLACEGGCVNGPKASQRHATAWKRCQIIDYAKYPRNEIPRPLEAPQSDGLAPDPVPAKEYSDKIMKQALQSVGKYGPEDELNCGGCGYDNCREFAKALIDDKAEKVMCVSYMRKLAQKKANALMEKVPSAIVLVDEEIRLIECNMNFARILGPDVEAAFRRKP
;
A
#
# COMPACT_ATOMS: atom_id res chain seq x y z
N MET A 1 18.51 -11.45 -14.35
CA MET A 1 17.78 -12.01 -13.18
C MET A 1 16.37 -11.45 -13.23
N ASN A 2 15.34 -12.30 -13.40
CA ASN A 2 13.95 -11.85 -13.33
C ASN A 2 13.70 -11.40 -11.89
N SER A 3 13.73 -10.09 -11.62
CA SER A 3 13.36 -9.53 -10.33
C SER A 3 11.85 -9.74 -10.19
N GLN A 4 11.44 -10.76 -9.44
CA GLN A 4 10.05 -10.90 -9.04
C GLN A 4 9.59 -9.60 -8.41
N THR A 5 8.42 -9.10 -8.84
CA THR A 5 7.84 -7.90 -8.24
C THR A 5 7.67 -8.08 -6.73
N PRO A 6 7.81 -7.01 -5.92
CA PRO A 6 7.65 -7.11 -4.46
C PRO A 6 6.33 -7.71 -3.99
N ILE A 7 5.27 -7.65 -4.81
CA ILE A 7 3.95 -8.25 -4.52
C ILE A 7 3.59 -9.20 -5.66
N TYR A 8 3.23 -10.43 -5.33
CA TYR A 8 2.76 -11.42 -6.29
C TYR A 8 1.55 -12.18 -5.75
N THR A 9 0.92 -13.01 -6.58
CA THR A 9 -0.22 -13.85 -6.19
C THR A 9 0.18 -15.33 -6.29
N GLU A 10 -0.04 -16.07 -5.21
CA GLU A 10 0.01 -17.53 -5.27
C GLU A 10 -1.32 -18.05 -5.83
N ARG A 11 -1.23 -18.68 -7.02
CA ARG A 11 -2.43 -19.06 -7.78
C ARG A 11 -3.28 -20.11 -7.09
N THR A 12 -2.66 -21.05 -6.40
CA THR A 12 -3.33 -22.15 -5.69
C THR A 12 -4.16 -21.67 -4.50
N GLU A 13 -3.83 -20.52 -3.94
CA GLU A 13 -4.51 -19.91 -2.79
C GLU A 13 -5.59 -18.92 -3.19
N CYS A 14 -5.59 -18.44 -4.44
CA CYS A 14 -6.56 -17.45 -4.92
C CYS A 14 -7.93 -18.09 -5.13
N GLN A 15 -8.96 -17.55 -4.47
CA GLN A 15 -10.36 -18.00 -4.56
C GLN A 15 -11.24 -17.08 -5.42
N ASP A 16 -10.63 -16.27 -6.29
CA ASP A 16 -11.33 -15.42 -7.26
C ASP A 16 -12.46 -14.53 -6.67
N CYS A 17 -12.26 -14.10 -5.41
CA CYS A 17 -13.26 -13.29 -4.68
C CYS A 17 -13.28 -11.81 -5.07
N PHE A 18 -12.35 -11.34 -5.91
CA PHE A 18 -12.17 -9.97 -6.41
C PHE A 18 -11.99 -8.88 -5.34
N LYS A 19 -11.87 -9.21 -4.06
CA LYS A 19 -11.73 -8.21 -2.98
C LYS A 19 -10.53 -7.29 -3.22
N CYS A 20 -9.38 -7.85 -3.61
CA CYS A 20 -8.17 -7.07 -3.91
C CYS A 20 -8.35 -6.10 -5.09
N ILE A 21 -9.19 -6.42 -6.08
CA ILE A 21 -9.51 -5.55 -7.22
C ILE A 21 -10.42 -4.41 -6.77
N ARG A 22 -11.49 -4.72 -6.00
CA ARG A 22 -12.40 -3.71 -5.47
C ARG A 22 -11.67 -2.67 -4.65
N GLU A 23 -10.79 -3.11 -3.77
CA GLU A 23 -10.08 -2.25 -2.82
C GLU A 23 -8.78 -1.66 -3.36
N CYS A 24 -8.31 -2.07 -4.56
CA CYS A 24 -7.11 -1.49 -5.14
C CYS A 24 -7.32 -0.01 -5.49
N PRO A 25 -6.59 0.92 -4.86
CA PRO A 25 -6.82 2.35 -5.05
C PRO A 25 -6.48 2.85 -6.46
N VAL A 26 -5.68 2.08 -7.22
CA VAL A 26 -5.23 2.43 -8.57
C VAL A 26 -5.59 1.39 -9.62
N LYS A 27 -6.41 0.39 -9.25
CA LYS A 27 -6.88 -0.68 -10.14
C LYS A 27 -5.75 -1.41 -10.90
N ALA A 28 -4.63 -1.62 -10.23
CA ALA A 28 -3.45 -2.30 -10.75
C ALA A 28 -3.49 -3.83 -10.58
N ILE A 29 -4.67 -4.43 -10.65
CA ILE A 29 -4.87 -5.88 -10.53
C ILE A 29 -5.78 -6.32 -11.67
N LYS A 30 -5.35 -7.33 -12.42
CA LYS A 30 -6.14 -7.99 -13.46
C LYS A 30 -6.62 -9.38 -13.00
N VAL A 31 -7.66 -9.89 -13.63
CA VAL A 31 -8.07 -11.29 -13.53
C VAL A 31 -7.53 -12.04 -14.74
N GLU A 32 -6.90 -13.16 -14.50
CA GLU A 32 -6.38 -14.02 -15.53
C GLU A 32 -6.49 -15.48 -15.08
N ASN A 33 -7.25 -16.28 -15.82
CA ASN A 33 -7.52 -17.70 -15.50
C ASN A 33 -8.02 -17.89 -14.05
N ALA A 34 -9.09 -17.17 -13.69
CA ALA A 34 -9.70 -17.18 -12.36
C ALA A 34 -8.72 -16.85 -11.21
N CYS A 35 -7.70 -16.04 -11.49
CA CYS A 35 -6.73 -15.60 -10.50
C CYS A 35 -6.46 -14.10 -10.63
N ALA A 36 -6.48 -13.39 -9.51
CA ALA A 36 -6.21 -11.96 -9.47
C ALA A 36 -4.69 -11.71 -9.45
N ALA A 37 -4.11 -11.24 -10.55
CA ALA A 37 -2.69 -10.95 -10.72
C ALA A 37 -2.40 -9.44 -10.61
N VAL A 38 -1.30 -9.07 -9.93
CA VAL A 38 -0.83 -7.68 -9.87
C VAL A 38 -0.21 -7.29 -11.20
N ILE A 39 -0.52 -6.08 -11.69
CA ILE A 39 0.10 -5.48 -12.87
C ILE A 39 1.24 -4.57 -12.39
N PRO A 40 2.52 -4.99 -12.56
CA PRO A 40 3.67 -4.31 -11.94
C PRO A 40 3.81 -2.84 -12.33
N ASP A 41 3.59 -2.52 -13.62
CA ASP A 41 3.76 -1.18 -14.17
C ASP A 41 2.70 -0.19 -13.68
N LEU A 42 1.53 -0.69 -13.30
CA LEU A 42 0.44 0.11 -12.73
C LEU A 42 0.51 0.17 -11.20
N CYS A 43 1.18 -0.79 -10.56
CA CYS A 43 1.17 -0.92 -9.11
C CYS A 43 2.05 0.15 -8.44
N ILE A 44 1.50 0.81 -7.41
CA ILE A 44 2.21 1.78 -6.56
C ILE A 44 2.87 1.12 -5.34
N MET A 45 2.77 -0.19 -5.18
CA MET A 45 3.34 -0.99 -4.09
C MET A 45 2.83 -0.61 -2.68
N CYS A 46 1.58 -0.16 -2.56
CA CYS A 46 0.99 0.19 -1.26
C CYS A 46 0.77 -1.01 -0.32
N GLY A 47 0.70 -2.23 -0.85
CA GLY A 47 0.52 -3.44 -0.05
C GLY A 47 -0.91 -3.73 0.42
N HIS A 48 -1.87 -2.84 0.18
CA HIS A 48 -3.25 -2.99 0.66
C HIS A 48 -3.89 -4.33 0.23
N CYS A 49 -3.62 -4.80 -0.99
CA CYS A 49 -4.12 -6.10 -1.46
C CYS A 49 -3.54 -7.30 -0.69
N VAL A 50 -2.35 -7.16 -0.09
CA VAL A 50 -1.75 -8.19 0.78
C VAL A 50 -2.52 -8.26 2.10
N GLU A 51 -2.79 -7.09 2.68
CA GLU A 51 -3.46 -6.94 3.97
C GLU A 51 -4.90 -7.47 3.96
N ILE A 52 -5.65 -7.15 2.89
CA ILE A 52 -7.10 -7.45 2.83
C ILE A 52 -7.42 -8.82 2.24
N CYS A 53 -6.46 -9.57 1.71
CA CYS A 53 -6.72 -10.87 1.09
C CYS A 53 -7.18 -11.89 2.14
N PRO A 54 -8.44 -12.38 2.09
CA PRO A 54 -8.95 -13.27 3.13
C PRO A 54 -8.28 -14.64 3.13
N ASN A 55 -7.74 -15.05 1.97
CA ASN A 55 -7.08 -16.35 1.79
C ASN A 55 -5.55 -16.25 1.84
N GLY A 56 -4.99 -15.08 2.11
CA GLY A 56 -3.54 -14.90 2.13
C GLY A 56 -2.84 -14.98 0.77
N ALA A 57 -3.57 -15.19 -0.33
CA ALA A 57 -3.01 -15.44 -1.67
C ALA A 57 -2.12 -14.32 -2.25
N LYS A 58 -2.08 -13.14 -1.63
CA LYS A 58 -1.17 -12.06 -2.00
C LYS A 58 0.07 -12.11 -1.11
N HIS A 59 1.18 -12.41 -1.72
CA HIS A 59 2.46 -12.58 -1.03
C HIS A 59 3.41 -11.40 -1.28
N VAL A 60 4.31 -11.21 -0.34
CA VAL A 60 5.44 -10.29 -0.45
C VAL A 60 6.69 -11.10 -0.76
N ARG A 61 7.51 -10.60 -1.67
CA ARG A 61 8.77 -11.24 -2.05
C ARG A 61 9.66 -11.46 -0.83
N ASP A 62 10.17 -12.67 -0.71
CA ASP A 62 11.15 -13.04 0.29
C ASP A 62 12.55 -12.59 -0.13
N ASP A 63 13.14 -11.69 0.63
CA ASP A 63 14.49 -11.18 0.39
C ASP A 63 15.50 -11.65 1.47
N LEU A 64 15.14 -12.58 2.38
CA LEU A 64 16.04 -13.05 3.45
C LEU A 64 17.31 -13.69 2.89
N LYS A 65 17.17 -14.52 1.84
CA LYS A 65 18.34 -15.13 1.19
C LYS A 65 19.30 -14.07 0.62
N ARG A 66 18.76 -12.99 0.05
CA ARG A 66 19.58 -11.87 -0.45
C ARG A 66 20.33 -11.17 0.68
N ALA A 67 19.64 -10.97 1.83
CA ALA A 67 20.27 -10.35 3.00
C ALA A 67 21.37 -11.22 3.60
N ARG A 68 21.17 -12.53 3.69
CA ARG A 68 22.21 -13.47 4.12
C ARG A 68 23.42 -13.49 3.19
N ASN A 69 23.19 -13.46 1.89
CA ASN A 69 24.27 -13.38 0.91
C ASN A 69 25.04 -12.05 1.06
N LEU A 70 24.34 -10.93 1.25
CA LEU A 70 24.99 -9.64 1.48
C LEU A 70 25.91 -9.65 2.73
N LEU A 71 25.45 -10.28 3.83
CA LEU A 71 26.26 -10.44 5.04
C LEU A 71 27.50 -11.34 4.81
N ALA A 72 27.41 -12.30 3.89
CA ALA A 72 28.54 -13.16 3.55
C ALA A 72 29.52 -12.51 2.55
N GLU A 73 29.05 -11.61 1.69
CA GLU A 73 29.83 -10.97 0.63
C GLU A 73 30.53 -9.69 1.10
N LYS A 74 29.91 -8.95 2.03
CA LYS A 74 30.42 -7.66 2.52
C LYS A 74 31.06 -7.81 3.89
N GLU A 75 32.22 -7.17 4.07
CA GLU A 75 32.94 -7.17 5.34
C GLU A 75 32.13 -6.51 6.48
N GLU A 76 31.44 -5.42 6.15
CA GLU A 76 30.59 -4.71 7.09
C GLU A 76 29.22 -4.44 6.51
N VAL A 77 28.18 -4.87 7.22
CA VAL A 77 26.78 -4.61 6.89
C VAL A 77 26.08 -3.98 8.09
N TYR A 78 25.40 -2.88 7.86
CA TYR A 78 24.65 -2.15 8.87
C TYR A 78 23.14 -2.36 8.69
N ALA A 79 22.45 -2.51 9.82
CA ALA A 79 20.99 -2.52 9.83
C ALA A 79 20.47 -1.08 9.99
N SER A 80 19.65 -0.62 9.05
CA SER A 80 18.86 0.60 9.20
C SER A 80 17.49 0.22 9.72
N LEU A 81 17.10 0.72 10.89
CA LEU A 81 15.88 0.34 11.59
C LEU A 81 14.85 1.47 11.52
N ALA A 82 13.70 1.21 10.88
CA ALA A 82 12.62 2.19 10.82
C ALA A 82 12.09 2.54 12.21
N PRO A 83 11.80 3.82 12.53
CA PRO A 83 11.39 4.21 13.88
C PRO A 83 10.06 3.56 14.33
N SER A 84 9.26 3.02 13.42
CA SER A 84 8.08 2.20 13.74
C SER A 84 8.41 0.88 14.47
N PHE A 85 9.69 0.51 14.61
CA PHE A 85 10.10 -0.68 15.36
C PHE A 85 9.60 -0.65 16.82
N VAL A 86 9.50 0.54 17.40
CA VAL A 86 9.02 0.75 18.77
C VAL A 86 7.61 0.20 18.96
N SER A 87 6.70 0.53 18.03
CA SER A 87 5.32 0.03 18.07
C SER A 87 5.19 -1.42 17.55
N GLU A 88 6.20 -1.91 16.86
CA GLU A 88 6.26 -3.27 16.33
C GLU A 88 6.70 -4.28 17.39
N PHE A 89 7.62 -3.86 18.26
CA PHE A 89 8.17 -4.64 19.35
C PHE A 89 7.90 -3.94 20.70
N PRO A 90 6.62 -3.78 21.08
CA PRO A 90 6.27 -3.13 22.33
C PRO A 90 6.91 -3.92 23.50
N ASP A 91 7.29 -3.20 24.56
CA ASP A 91 7.92 -3.75 25.75
C ASP A 91 9.33 -4.37 25.54
N ILE A 92 9.87 -4.29 24.31
CA ILE A 92 11.23 -4.70 23.99
C ILE A 92 12.12 -3.45 23.95
N PRO A 93 13.13 -3.35 24.81
CA PRO A 93 14.04 -2.21 24.78
C PRO A 93 14.86 -2.21 23.50
N ALA A 94 15.19 -1.02 22.99
CA ALA A 94 15.99 -0.86 21.77
C ALA A 94 17.32 -1.63 21.84
N THR A 95 17.94 -1.68 23.01
CA THR A 95 19.17 -2.45 23.27
C THR A 95 19.03 -3.94 22.95
N ALA A 96 17.87 -4.54 23.24
CA ALA A 96 17.60 -5.95 22.92
C ALA A 96 17.42 -6.15 21.40
N VAL A 97 16.78 -5.19 20.71
CA VAL A 97 16.64 -5.22 19.24
C VAL A 97 18.04 -5.10 18.58
N ILE A 98 18.86 -4.18 19.05
CA ILE A 98 20.24 -4.00 18.56
C ILE A 98 21.04 -5.29 18.75
N ARG A 99 20.95 -5.91 19.93
CA ARG A 99 21.67 -7.16 20.25
C ARG A 99 21.28 -8.30 19.32
N VAL A 100 20.00 -8.47 19.07
CA VAL A 100 19.53 -9.50 18.14
C VAL A 100 20.04 -9.26 16.72
N LEU A 101 19.97 -8.04 16.21
CA LEU A 101 20.47 -7.72 14.87
C LEU A 101 21.99 -7.95 14.77
N LYS A 102 22.77 -7.62 15.83
CA LYS A 102 24.20 -7.96 15.88
C LYS A 102 24.44 -9.48 15.89
N LYS A 103 23.63 -10.24 16.61
CA LYS A 103 23.70 -11.73 16.59
C LYS A 103 23.36 -12.31 15.21
N LEU A 104 22.53 -11.62 14.41
CA LEU A 104 22.26 -11.97 13.01
C LEU A 104 23.41 -11.64 12.04
N GLY A 105 24.49 -11.01 12.54
CA GLY A 105 25.68 -10.72 11.76
C GLY A 105 25.86 -9.26 11.33
N PHE A 106 24.96 -8.34 11.74
CA PHE A 106 25.14 -6.93 11.45
C PHE A 106 26.24 -6.30 12.30
N LYS A 107 27.10 -5.51 11.66
CA LYS A 107 28.20 -4.78 12.33
C LYS A 107 27.69 -3.74 13.33
N GLY A 108 26.61 -3.07 12.95
CA GLY A 108 25.95 -2.05 13.75
C GLY A 108 24.49 -1.85 13.34
N VAL A 109 23.73 -1.23 14.23
CA VAL A 109 22.32 -0.87 14.00
C VAL A 109 22.19 0.63 14.11
N SER A 110 21.55 1.24 13.12
CA SER A 110 21.33 2.68 13.03
C SER A 110 19.85 2.98 12.86
N GLU A 111 19.41 4.10 13.41
CA GLU A 111 18.01 4.53 13.27
C GLU A 111 17.80 5.28 11.95
N THR A 112 16.89 4.81 11.12
CA THR A 112 16.49 5.54 9.90
C THR A 112 15.97 6.95 10.21
N ALA A 113 15.57 7.19 11.44
CA ALA A 113 15.16 8.48 11.97
C ALA A 113 16.23 9.57 11.78
N LEU A 114 17.52 9.21 11.75
CA LEU A 114 18.61 10.15 11.43
C LEU A 114 18.47 10.73 10.02
N GLY A 115 18.17 9.88 9.04
CA GLY A 115 17.86 10.33 7.67
C GLY A 115 16.56 11.15 7.59
N ALA A 116 15.60 10.86 8.47
CA ALA A 116 14.37 11.65 8.58
C ALA A 116 14.65 13.06 9.10
N GLU A 117 15.56 13.22 10.06
CA GLU A 117 16.02 14.53 10.55
C GLU A 117 16.67 15.35 9.44
N LEU A 118 17.53 14.73 8.59
CA LEU A 118 18.13 15.40 7.43
C LEU A 118 17.06 15.91 6.46
N VAL A 119 16.06 15.07 6.16
CA VAL A 119 14.98 15.45 5.24
C VAL A 119 14.10 16.56 5.83
N SER A 120 13.81 16.55 7.14
CA SER A 120 13.09 17.63 7.82
C SER A 120 13.86 18.97 7.76
N GLY A 121 15.17 18.95 8.00
CA GLY A 121 16.01 20.14 7.89
C GLY A 121 15.96 20.74 6.48
N SER A 122 16.11 19.90 5.45
CA SER A 122 16.01 20.36 4.06
C SER A 122 14.61 20.87 3.70
N ALA A 123 13.54 20.27 4.24
CA ALA A 123 12.18 20.78 4.04
C ALA A 123 12.00 22.15 4.71
N ALA A 124 12.55 22.35 5.90
CA ALA A 124 12.54 23.64 6.58
C ALA A 124 13.22 24.73 5.74
N THR A 125 14.41 24.43 5.20
CA THR A 125 15.13 25.36 4.29
C THR A 125 14.31 25.73 3.04
N LEU A 126 13.59 24.76 2.45
CA LEU A 126 12.71 25.03 1.30
C LEU A 126 11.53 25.95 1.65
N LEU A 127 11.05 25.91 2.90
CA LEU A 127 9.97 26.79 3.37
C LEU A 127 10.47 28.19 3.71
N GLU A 128 11.72 28.34 4.10
CA GLU A 128 12.34 29.66 4.37
C GLU A 128 12.40 30.58 3.16
N ASP A 129 12.40 30.04 1.94
CA ASP A 129 12.33 30.79 0.68
C ASP A 129 11.02 31.60 0.53
N ARG A 130 9.97 31.31 1.32
CA ARG A 130 8.66 31.99 1.32
C ARG A 130 7.98 32.12 -0.04
N THR A 131 8.52 31.53 -1.09
CA THR A 131 7.91 31.55 -2.42
C THR A 131 6.58 30.78 -2.40
N PRO A 132 5.46 31.40 -2.81
CA PRO A 132 4.17 30.75 -2.85
C PRO A 132 4.18 29.52 -3.76
N ARG A 133 4.18 28.32 -3.19
CA ARG A 133 4.19 27.04 -3.92
C ARG A 133 3.71 25.91 -3.03
N VAL A 134 3.25 24.84 -3.66
CA VAL A 134 2.99 23.58 -2.95
C VAL A 134 4.27 22.75 -2.92
N ILE A 135 4.62 22.24 -1.75
CA ILE A 135 5.76 21.35 -1.52
C ILE A 135 5.22 20.04 -0.95
N ILE A 136 5.46 18.94 -1.64
CA ILE A 136 4.98 17.61 -1.23
C ILE A 136 6.16 16.76 -0.77
N SER A 137 6.04 16.15 0.41
CA SER A 137 7.05 15.26 0.98
C SER A 137 7.32 14.04 0.10
N THR A 138 8.60 13.69 -0.06
CA THR A 138 9.07 12.46 -0.75
C THR A 138 9.38 11.31 0.22
N ALA A 139 8.99 11.43 1.50
CA ALA A 139 9.26 10.39 2.50
C ALA A 139 8.59 9.04 2.18
N CYS A 140 7.41 9.05 1.57
CA CYS A 140 6.64 7.85 1.23
C CYS A 140 6.81 7.47 -0.26
N PRO A 141 7.54 6.37 -0.61
CA PRO A 141 7.75 5.98 -2.00
C PRO A 141 6.46 5.58 -2.72
N VAL A 142 5.44 5.14 -1.97
CA VAL A 142 4.12 4.82 -2.53
C VAL A 142 3.40 6.07 -3.03
N VAL A 143 3.51 7.18 -2.28
CA VAL A 143 2.96 8.48 -2.68
C VAL A 143 3.72 9.05 -3.88
N VAL A 144 5.05 8.98 -3.87
CA VAL A 144 5.89 9.39 -5.01
C VAL A 144 5.49 8.62 -6.28
N ASN A 145 5.35 7.29 -6.19
CA ASN A 145 4.88 6.46 -7.30
C ASN A 145 3.44 6.82 -7.73
N TYR A 146 2.57 7.12 -6.78
CA TYR A 146 1.20 7.54 -7.08
C TYR A 146 1.19 8.87 -7.86
N ILE A 147 1.94 9.85 -7.39
CA ILE A 147 2.04 11.15 -8.05
C ILE A 147 2.64 10.99 -9.45
N GLY A 148 3.77 10.30 -9.58
CA GLY A 148 4.43 10.12 -10.86
C GLY A 148 3.57 9.41 -11.91
N LYS A 149 2.77 8.39 -11.49
CA LYS A 149 1.99 7.55 -12.39
C LYS A 149 0.59 8.10 -12.71
N TYR A 150 -0.10 8.65 -11.70
CA TYR A 150 -1.53 8.92 -11.79
C TYR A 150 -1.90 10.40 -11.75
N VAL A 151 -1.01 11.25 -11.24
CA VAL A 151 -1.20 12.72 -11.20
C VAL A 151 0.12 13.46 -11.53
N PRO A 152 0.71 13.17 -12.71
CA PRO A 152 2.07 13.63 -13.08
C PRO A 152 2.19 15.17 -13.12
N GLN A 153 1.09 15.91 -13.20
CA GLN A 153 1.07 17.36 -13.11
C GLN A 153 1.61 17.90 -11.77
N TYR A 154 1.65 17.07 -10.72
CA TYR A 154 2.17 17.45 -9.40
C TYR A 154 3.60 16.97 -9.11
N VAL A 155 4.28 16.37 -10.09
CA VAL A 155 5.67 15.89 -9.89
C VAL A 155 6.60 17.03 -9.51
N ASN A 156 6.40 18.22 -10.09
CA ASN A 156 7.19 19.42 -9.76
C ASN A 156 6.89 19.99 -8.36
N CYS A 157 5.85 19.50 -7.69
CA CYS A 157 5.56 19.84 -6.30
C CYS A 157 6.30 18.94 -5.31
N LEU A 158 6.84 17.81 -5.77
CA LEU A 158 7.62 16.90 -4.91
C LEU A 158 8.93 17.58 -4.49
N MET A 159 9.32 17.35 -3.24
CA MET A 159 10.61 17.80 -2.73
C MET A 159 11.75 17.22 -3.60
N PRO A 160 12.82 17.98 -3.87
CA PRO A 160 13.98 17.47 -4.60
C PRO A 160 14.82 16.47 -3.79
N GLN A 161 14.58 16.33 -2.48
CA GLN A 161 15.32 15.45 -1.61
C GLN A 161 14.90 13.99 -1.80
N VAL A 162 15.85 13.09 -1.56
CA VAL A 162 15.59 11.64 -1.48
C VAL A 162 14.76 11.30 -0.24
N SER A 163 14.20 10.09 -0.19
CA SER A 163 13.48 9.63 1.00
C SER A 163 14.40 9.47 2.23
N PRO A 164 13.85 9.46 3.46
CA PRO A 164 14.63 9.28 4.69
C PRO A 164 15.59 8.08 4.69
N ILE A 165 15.18 6.94 4.14
CA ILE A 165 16.06 5.78 4.09
C ILE A 165 17.24 5.99 3.13
N LEU A 166 17.01 6.60 1.98
CA LEU A 166 18.09 6.87 1.03
C LEU A 166 19.05 7.95 1.58
N ALA A 167 18.54 8.96 2.26
CA ALA A 167 19.35 9.95 2.96
C ALA A 167 20.20 9.29 4.06
N HIS A 168 19.57 8.39 4.84
CA HIS A 168 20.25 7.64 5.88
C HIS A 168 21.35 6.72 5.32
N CYS A 169 21.08 6.00 4.23
CA CYS A 169 22.08 5.15 3.59
C CYS A 169 23.30 5.94 3.10
N LYS A 170 23.08 7.12 2.51
CA LYS A 170 24.17 8.02 2.10
C LYS A 170 24.99 8.47 3.31
N MET A 171 24.32 8.92 4.38
CA MET A 171 24.99 9.30 5.64
C MET A 171 25.81 8.14 6.23
N LEU A 172 25.26 6.91 6.26
CA LEU A 172 26.00 5.74 6.75
C LEU A 172 27.24 5.44 5.91
N ARG A 173 27.14 5.56 4.58
CA ARG A 173 28.28 5.34 3.68
C ARG A 173 29.34 6.45 3.80
N GLU A 174 28.94 7.67 4.08
CA GLU A 174 29.86 8.76 4.40
C GLU A 174 30.56 8.55 5.76
N THR A 175 29.84 8.00 6.74
CA THR A 175 30.38 7.78 8.10
C THR A 175 31.25 6.55 8.20
N PHE A 176 30.87 5.42 7.60
CA PHE A 176 31.52 4.12 7.78
C PHE A 176 32.23 3.60 6.52
N GLY A 177 32.16 4.35 5.42
CA GLY A 177 32.80 4.03 4.15
C GLY A 177 31.84 3.58 3.06
N PRO A 178 32.17 3.85 1.79
CA PRO A 178 31.29 3.59 0.64
C PRO A 178 31.05 2.09 0.38
N GLY A 179 31.93 1.23 0.87
CA GLY A 179 31.88 -0.23 0.66
C GLY A 179 30.92 -1.00 1.54
N ILE A 180 30.34 -0.38 2.58
CA ILE A 180 29.42 -1.06 3.49
C ILE A 180 28.17 -1.59 2.79
N GLY A 181 27.54 -2.62 3.38
CA GLY A 181 26.18 -3.03 3.04
C GLY A 181 25.16 -2.36 3.95
N VAL A 182 23.95 -2.09 3.45
CA VAL A 182 22.85 -1.58 4.28
C VAL A 182 21.59 -2.39 4.03
N VAL A 183 21.03 -2.95 5.11
CA VAL A 183 19.74 -3.65 5.11
C VAL A 183 18.75 -2.84 5.93
N PHE A 184 17.62 -2.50 5.31
CA PHE A 184 16.56 -1.73 5.94
C PHE A 184 15.45 -2.63 6.48
N PHE A 185 15.02 -2.39 7.70
CA PHE A 185 13.90 -3.09 8.35
C PHE A 185 12.73 -2.15 8.58
N SER A 186 11.54 -2.48 8.04
CA SER A 186 10.36 -1.62 8.15
C SER A 186 9.04 -2.38 7.92
N PRO A 187 7.87 -1.80 8.19
CA PRO A 187 6.58 -2.43 7.85
C PRO A 187 6.16 -2.21 6.39
N CYS A 188 6.99 -1.58 5.55
CA CYS A 188 6.61 -1.06 4.25
C CYS A 188 7.07 -1.95 3.10
N ILE A 189 6.12 -2.37 2.24
CA ILE A 189 6.44 -3.15 1.02
C ILE A 189 7.01 -2.24 -0.08
N GLY A 190 6.55 -0.99 -0.17
CA GLY A 190 7.05 -0.01 -1.15
C GLY A 190 8.56 0.22 -1.06
N LYS A 191 9.14 0.04 0.12
CA LYS A 191 10.59 0.16 0.35
C LYS A 191 11.41 -0.97 -0.30
N LYS A 192 10.81 -2.15 -0.55
CA LYS A 192 11.48 -3.20 -1.36
C LYS A 192 11.70 -2.73 -2.81
N ARG A 193 10.70 -2.06 -3.40
CA ARG A 193 10.83 -1.49 -4.74
C ARG A 193 11.82 -0.31 -4.75
N GLU A 194 11.81 0.52 -3.72
CA GLU A 194 12.75 1.63 -3.61
C GLU A 194 14.20 1.13 -3.55
N ALA A 195 14.48 0.04 -2.81
CA ALA A 195 15.77 -0.62 -2.78
C ALA A 195 16.16 -1.17 -4.17
N ASP A 196 15.24 -1.87 -4.85
CA ASP A 196 15.46 -2.39 -6.20
C ASP A 196 15.77 -1.26 -7.22
N SER A 197 15.19 -0.07 -7.02
CA SER A 197 15.40 1.10 -7.90
C SER A 197 16.68 1.88 -7.57
N ASN A 198 17.26 1.68 -6.37
CA ASN A 198 18.45 2.39 -5.90
C ASN A 198 19.51 1.42 -5.34
N PRO A 199 19.95 0.40 -6.12
CA PRO A 199 20.80 -0.68 -5.61
C PRO A 199 22.20 -0.22 -5.17
N ASN A 200 22.64 0.96 -5.61
CA ASN A 200 23.93 1.54 -5.20
C ASN A 200 23.86 2.30 -3.87
N ILE A 201 22.64 2.56 -3.37
CA ILE A 201 22.40 3.34 -2.15
C ILE A 201 21.87 2.43 -1.05
N LEU A 202 20.79 1.70 -1.30
CA LEU A 202 20.13 0.77 -0.39
C LEU A 202 20.20 -0.64 -0.97
N ASP A 203 20.92 -1.54 -0.33
CA ASP A 203 21.14 -2.89 -0.84
C ASP A 203 19.85 -3.73 -0.75
N ILE A 204 19.18 -3.76 0.41
CA ILE A 204 18.02 -4.63 0.64
C ILE A 204 17.05 -3.97 1.62
N ALA A 205 15.75 -4.15 1.39
CA ALA A 205 14.69 -3.83 2.33
C ALA A 205 13.95 -5.11 2.78
N LEU A 206 13.91 -5.33 4.08
CA LEU A 206 13.19 -6.41 4.75
C LEU A 206 12.00 -5.86 5.55
N THR A 207 11.02 -6.71 5.78
CA THR A 207 9.93 -6.39 6.69
C THR A 207 10.26 -6.81 8.13
N PHE A 208 9.53 -6.28 9.12
CA PHE A 208 9.64 -6.78 10.49
C PHE A 208 9.18 -8.24 10.62
N GLU A 209 8.28 -8.69 9.75
CA GLU A 209 7.91 -10.11 9.66
C GLU A 209 9.10 -10.95 9.18
N ASP A 210 9.85 -10.48 8.16
CA ASP A 210 11.09 -11.11 7.71
C ASP A 210 12.11 -11.19 8.86
N MET A 211 12.25 -10.14 9.68
CA MET A 211 13.12 -10.12 10.85
C MET A 211 12.71 -11.19 11.87
N ARG A 212 11.42 -11.27 12.22
CA ARG A 212 10.93 -12.30 13.17
C ARG A 212 11.20 -13.71 12.65
N ARG A 213 10.93 -13.95 11.36
CA ARG A 213 11.19 -15.25 10.74
C ARG A 213 12.67 -15.60 10.80
N TRP A 214 13.55 -14.64 10.48
CA TRP A 214 14.99 -14.83 10.56
C TRP A 214 15.45 -15.18 11.98
N MET A 215 14.94 -14.46 12.99
CA MET A 215 15.20 -14.76 14.39
C MET A 215 14.81 -16.21 14.76
N VAL A 216 13.62 -16.65 14.32
CA VAL A 216 13.14 -18.01 14.57
C VAL A 216 14.04 -19.08 13.92
N GLU A 217 14.45 -18.85 12.67
CA GLU A 217 15.33 -19.75 11.93
C GLU A 217 16.73 -19.88 12.58
N GLU A 218 17.22 -18.81 13.21
CA GLU A 218 18.51 -18.80 13.94
C GLU A 218 18.37 -19.12 15.44
N GLY A 219 17.15 -19.43 15.91
CA GLY A 219 16.90 -19.73 17.33
C GLY A 219 17.11 -18.53 18.27
N LEU A 220 16.98 -17.31 17.77
CA LEU A 220 17.21 -16.08 18.54
C LEU A 220 15.92 -15.56 19.16
N ILE A 221 16.04 -15.05 20.38
CA ILE A 221 14.97 -14.35 21.10
C ILE A 221 15.46 -12.99 21.58
N PHE A 222 14.53 -12.08 21.88
CA PHE A 222 14.89 -10.82 22.53
C PHE A 222 15.27 -11.06 23.98
N GLU A 223 16.52 -10.77 24.33
CA GLU A 223 17.01 -10.78 25.69
C GLU A 223 16.81 -9.40 26.30
N THR A 224 15.93 -9.31 27.29
CA THR A 224 15.55 -8.03 27.92
C THR A 224 16.47 -7.65 29.08
N ASP A 225 17.48 -8.46 29.38
CA ASP A 225 18.40 -8.18 30.46
C ASP A 225 19.20 -6.90 30.24
N SER A 226 19.24 -6.07 31.27
CA SER A 226 19.83 -4.71 31.27
C SER A 226 21.36 -4.68 31.20
N SER A 227 22.03 -5.82 31.06
CA SER A 227 23.49 -5.96 31.23
C SER A 227 24.36 -5.56 30.02
N GLY A 228 23.76 -5.00 28.94
CA GLY A 228 24.52 -4.66 27.75
C GLY A 228 24.54 -3.15 27.43
N SER A 229 25.73 -2.66 27.08
CA SER A 229 25.96 -1.27 26.62
C SER A 229 25.65 -1.05 25.13
N GLU A 230 24.68 -1.78 24.59
CA GLU A 230 24.32 -1.66 23.18
C GLU A 230 23.68 -0.31 22.87
N SER A 231 24.18 0.36 21.84
CA SER A 231 23.65 1.65 21.37
C SER A 231 23.54 1.71 19.87
N PHE A 232 22.70 2.58 19.37
CA PHE A 232 22.65 2.91 17.95
C PHE A 232 23.94 3.59 17.49
N VAL A 233 24.29 3.34 16.23
CA VAL A 233 25.46 3.97 15.59
C VAL A 233 25.00 4.87 14.44
N PRO A 234 25.68 6.01 14.19
CA PRO A 234 26.78 6.57 14.99
C PRO A 234 26.29 7.17 16.31
N PHE A 235 24.98 7.50 16.42
CA PHE A 235 24.29 8.05 17.61
C PHE A 235 22.78 7.80 17.48
N SER A 236 22.04 8.05 18.57
CA SER A 236 20.58 7.92 18.58
C SER A 236 19.91 9.15 17.94
N ALA A 237 18.81 8.90 17.22
CA ALA A 237 17.96 9.95 16.66
C ALA A 237 17.10 10.65 17.74
N ARG A 238 16.41 11.70 17.32
CA ARG A 238 15.50 12.50 18.14
C ARG A 238 14.12 12.59 17.48
N GLU A 239 13.74 13.80 17.00
CA GLU A 239 12.43 14.10 16.37
C GLU A 239 12.15 13.29 15.10
N GLY A 240 13.18 12.82 14.39
CA GLY A 240 13.03 11.88 13.28
C GLY A 240 12.31 10.60 13.66
N GLY A 241 12.32 10.24 14.94
CA GLY A 241 11.53 9.14 15.50
C GLY A 241 10.02 9.29 15.31
N LEU A 242 9.50 10.51 15.11
CA LEU A 242 8.08 10.79 14.89
C LEU A 242 7.57 10.47 13.46
N TYR A 243 8.46 10.28 12.48
CA TYR A 243 8.07 10.08 11.08
C TYR A 243 7.05 8.96 10.78
N PRO A 244 6.95 7.88 11.58
CA PRO A 244 5.97 6.84 11.30
C PRO A 244 4.52 7.19 11.65
N ILE A 245 4.25 8.35 12.19
CA ILE A 245 2.88 8.82 12.51
C ILE A 245 2.51 10.06 11.69
N ASP A 246 1.20 10.29 11.51
CA ASP A 246 0.70 11.48 10.82
C ASP A 246 1.16 12.77 11.52
N GLY A 247 1.71 13.69 10.76
CA GLY A 247 2.25 14.94 11.28
C GLY A 247 3.66 14.82 11.87
N GLY A 248 4.25 13.63 11.86
CA GLY A 248 5.57 13.40 12.43
C GLY A 248 6.70 14.12 11.69
N MET A 249 6.64 14.15 10.36
CA MET A 249 7.56 14.95 9.57
C MET A 249 7.36 16.45 9.80
N MET A 250 6.12 16.91 9.84
CA MET A 250 5.79 18.30 10.12
C MET A 250 6.35 18.76 11.48
N ALA A 251 6.30 17.89 12.50
CA ALA A 251 6.89 18.20 13.79
C ALA A 251 8.40 18.47 13.67
N GLY A 252 9.13 17.63 12.91
CA GLY A 252 10.54 17.81 12.62
C GLY A 252 10.82 19.06 11.78
N VAL A 253 10.01 19.36 10.78
CA VAL A 253 10.13 20.58 9.96
C VAL A 253 9.95 21.82 10.84
N LYS A 254 8.91 21.87 11.66
CA LYS A 254 8.64 22.98 12.59
C LYS A 254 9.74 23.18 13.64
N ALA A 255 10.37 22.08 14.08
CA ALA A 255 11.50 22.15 15.00
C ALA A 255 12.75 22.81 14.38
N ASN A 256 12.88 22.78 13.06
CA ASN A 256 14.01 23.34 12.31
C ASN A 256 13.70 24.66 11.59
N CYS A 257 12.48 25.18 11.73
CA CYS A 257 12.01 26.36 10.97
C CYS A 257 11.36 27.38 11.91
N SER A 258 11.76 28.63 11.81
CA SER A 258 11.16 29.76 12.54
C SER A 258 9.90 30.32 11.86
N ILE A 259 9.43 29.71 10.78
CA ILE A 259 8.36 30.26 9.95
C ILE A 259 7.00 29.88 10.52
N MET A 260 6.30 30.88 11.03
CA MET A 260 4.89 30.79 11.46
C MET A 260 3.88 30.89 10.29
N GLU A 261 4.36 31.22 9.08
CA GLU A 261 3.52 31.60 7.93
C GLU A 261 3.36 30.50 6.88
N ALA A 262 3.97 29.30 7.08
CA ALA A 262 3.78 28.18 6.17
C ALA A 262 2.62 27.29 6.65
N ASP A 263 1.67 27.01 5.76
CA ASP A 263 0.66 26.01 6.02
C ASP A 263 1.26 24.61 5.89
N CYS A 264 1.30 23.88 7.00
CA CYS A 264 1.76 22.50 7.03
C CYS A 264 0.55 21.57 7.29
N MET A 265 0.30 20.63 6.38
CA MET A 265 -0.82 19.70 6.46
C MET A 265 -0.34 18.26 6.30
N ALA A 266 -0.93 17.35 7.06
CA ALA A 266 -0.69 15.91 6.95
C ALA A 266 -1.94 15.18 6.48
N PHE A 267 -1.79 14.29 5.51
CA PHE A 267 -2.85 13.42 5.04
C PHE A 267 -2.33 11.99 4.95
N SER A 268 -3.13 11.03 5.42
CA SER A 268 -2.80 9.61 5.34
C SER A 268 -3.91 8.79 4.70
N GLY A 269 -3.50 7.70 4.04
CA GLY A 269 -4.39 6.88 3.21
C GLY A 269 -4.54 7.41 1.79
N ILE A 270 -4.35 6.52 0.79
CA ILE A 270 -4.38 6.92 -0.65
C ILE A 270 -5.71 7.58 -1.04
N ARG A 271 -6.84 7.15 -0.47
CA ARG A 271 -8.15 7.76 -0.75
C ARG A 271 -8.20 9.21 -0.27
N ASN A 272 -7.73 9.47 0.93
CA ASN A 272 -7.68 10.82 1.51
C ASN A 272 -6.69 11.71 0.73
N ILE A 273 -5.54 11.14 0.35
CA ILE A 273 -4.53 11.84 -0.46
C ILE A 273 -5.10 12.25 -1.82
N LYS A 274 -5.82 11.35 -2.52
CA LYS A 274 -6.51 11.68 -3.78
C LYS A 274 -7.39 12.92 -3.64
N ASN A 275 -8.19 12.96 -2.58
CA ASN A 275 -9.09 14.08 -2.32
C ASN A 275 -8.29 15.36 -1.96
N ALA A 276 -7.26 15.24 -1.13
CA ALA A 276 -6.46 16.37 -0.65
C ALA A 276 -5.68 17.07 -1.77
N ILE A 277 -5.18 16.33 -2.77
CA ILE A 277 -4.40 16.92 -3.86
C ILE A 277 -5.24 17.24 -5.10
N SER A 278 -6.54 16.93 -5.09
CA SER A 278 -7.44 17.26 -6.20
C SER A 278 -7.60 18.77 -6.31
N GLY A 279 -7.28 19.35 -7.47
CA GLY A 279 -7.44 20.78 -7.72
C GLY A 279 -6.35 21.70 -7.10
N LEU A 280 -5.23 21.14 -6.62
CA LEU A 280 -4.13 21.95 -6.05
C LEU A 280 -3.61 23.05 -7.00
N ASN A 281 -3.66 22.82 -8.30
CA ASN A 281 -3.27 23.79 -9.33
C ASN A 281 -4.23 25.00 -9.46
N GLU A 282 -5.41 24.91 -8.86
CA GLU A 282 -6.41 26.00 -8.84
C GLU A 282 -6.24 26.92 -7.64
N MET A 283 -5.42 26.52 -6.65
CA MET A 283 -5.19 27.29 -5.43
C MET A 283 -4.41 28.57 -5.73
N ARG A 284 -4.90 29.70 -5.20
CA ARG A 284 -4.16 30.97 -5.16
C ARG A 284 -3.39 31.02 -3.86
N LEU A 285 -2.09 30.77 -3.92
CA LEU A 285 -1.22 30.75 -2.76
C LEU A 285 -0.65 32.15 -2.50
N SER A 286 -0.60 32.54 -1.23
CA SER A 286 0.10 33.73 -0.74
C SER A 286 1.42 33.41 -0.02
N HIS A 287 1.62 32.13 0.34
CA HIS A 287 2.76 31.59 1.06
C HIS A 287 2.98 30.12 0.68
N PRO A 288 4.12 29.51 1.03
CA PRO A 288 4.36 28.10 0.76
C PRO A 288 3.44 27.20 1.59
N VAL A 289 2.98 26.12 0.96
CA VAL A 289 2.15 25.06 1.59
C VAL A 289 2.93 23.76 1.56
N PHE A 290 3.13 23.14 2.73
CA PHE A 290 3.81 21.88 2.87
C PHE A 290 2.82 20.75 3.12
N LEU A 291 2.89 19.70 2.30
CA LEU A 291 2.02 18.51 2.41
C LEU A 291 2.85 17.30 2.82
N GLU A 292 2.61 16.79 4.02
CA GLU A 292 3.06 15.47 4.45
C GLU A 292 2.04 14.43 4.02
N LEU A 293 2.42 13.53 3.10
CA LEU A 293 1.53 12.54 2.53
C LEU A 293 2.03 11.12 2.83
N LEU A 294 1.24 10.34 3.57
CA LEU A 294 1.55 8.95 3.93
C LEU A 294 0.51 7.99 3.36
N ALA A 295 0.92 7.00 2.58
CA ALA A 295 -0.01 6.08 1.91
C ALA A 295 -0.82 5.18 2.86
N CYS A 296 -0.28 4.86 4.05
CA CYS A 296 -0.94 4.04 5.07
C CYS A 296 -1.78 4.92 5.99
N GLU A 297 -3.04 4.57 6.23
CA GLU A 297 -3.92 5.31 7.14
C GLU A 297 -3.38 5.30 8.57
N GLY A 298 -3.26 6.48 9.19
CA GLY A 298 -2.67 6.65 10.52
C GLY A 298 -1.15 6.59 10.55
N GLY A 299 -0.48 6.53 9.39
CA GLY A 299 0.98 6.54 9.26
C GLY A 299 1.60 5.17 9.06
N CYS A 300 2.95 5.14 8.98
CA CYS A 300 3.72 3.91 8.74
C CYS A 300 3.59 2.86 9.84
N VAL A 301 3.18 3.25 11.06
CA VAL A 301 2.86 2.30 12.15
C VAL A 301 1.76 1.31 11.78
N ASN A 302 0.96 1.64 10.78
CA ASN A 302 -0.08 0.80 10.17
C ASN A 302 0.30 0.34 8.77
N GLY A 303 1.58 0.24 8.48
CA GLY A 303 2.05 -0.31 7.20
C GLY A 303 1.56 -1.74 6.96
N PRO A 304 1.52 -2.21 5.69
CA PRO A 304 0.91 -3.49 5.31
C PRO A 304 1.58 -4.72 5.93
N LYS A 305 2.76 -4.55 6.52
CA LYS A 305 3.49 -5.60 7.26
C LYS A 305 3.79 -5.19 8.71
N ALA A 306 3.02 -4.24 9.25
CA ALA A 306 3.04 -3.89 10.66
C ALA A 306 2.19 -4.87 11.49
N SER A 307 2.58 -5.06 12.75
CA SER A 307 1.76 -5.82 13.70
C SER A 307 0.39 -5.21 13.88
N GLN A 308 -0.66 -6.03 13.83
CA GLN A 308 -2.06 -5.63 14.05
C GLN A 308 -2.52 -5.84 15.50
N ARG A 309 -1.60 -6.11 16.45
CA ARG A 309 -1.95 -6.43 17.84
C ARG A 309 -2.54 -5.25 18.61
N HIS A 310 -2.21 -4.01 18.21
CA HIS A 310 -2.59 -2.81 18.97
C HIS A 310 -3.27 -1.78 18.07
N ALA A 311 -4.17 -1.00 18.66
CA ALA A 311 -4.85 0.09 17.99
C ALA A 311 -3.87 1.22 17.58
N THR A 312 -4.21 1.97 16.55
CA THR A 312 -3.38 3.07 16.00
C THR A 312 -3.01 4.09 17.08
N ALA A 313 -3.95 4.49 17.94
CA ALA A 313 -3.69 5.45 19.01
C ALA A 313 -2.59 4.96 19.98
N TRP A 314 -2.65 3.69 20.35
CA TRP A 314 -1.65 3.07 21.22
C TRP A 314 -0.26 3.06 20.56
N LYS A 315 -0.17 2.65 19.28
CA LYS A 315 1.08 2.67 18.50
C LYS A 315 1.67 4.09 18.41
N ARG A 316 0.81 5.09 18.21
CA ARG A 316 1.23 6.50 18.16
C ARG A 316 1.80 6.98 19.49
N CYS A 317 1.17 6.63 20.62
CA CYS A 317 1.72 6.94 21.95
C CYS A 317 3.11 6.34 22.15
N GLN A 318 3.34 5.08 21.76
CA GLN A 318 4.66 4.46 21.84
C GLN A 318 5.73 5.23 21.05
N ILE A 319 5.37 5.69 19.85
CA ILE A 319 6.27 6.51 19.01
C ILE A 319 6.57 7.85 19.67
N ILE A 320 5.56 8.53 20.19
CA ILE A 320 5.71 9.85 20.83
C ILE A 320 6.56 9.75 22.11
N ASP A 321 6.34 8.72 22.91
CA ASP A 321 7.10 8.48 24.14
C ASP A 321 8.56 8.15 23.87
N TYR A 322 8.83 7.42 22.79
CA TYR A 322 10.18 7.06 22.38
C TYR A 322 10.94 8.23 21.75
N ALA A 323 10.28 8.98 20.88
CA ALA A 323 10.90 10.07 20.16
C ALA A 323 11.24 11.21 21.13
N LYS A 324 12.53 11.42 21.39
CA LYS A 324 13.03 12.52 22.22
C LYS A 324 12.86 13.85 21.50
N TYR A 325 11.60 14.30 21.38
CA TYR A 325 11.29 15.58 20.77
C TYR A 325 11.92 16.71 21.59
N PRO A 326 12.81 17.52 21.03
CA PRO A 326 13.42 18.61 21.76
C PRO A 326 12.40 19.70 22.02
N ARG A 327 12.33 20.17 23.27
CA ARG A 327 11.51 21.31 23.66
C ARG A 327 12.17 22.66 23.32
N ASN A 328 13.46 22.65 22.97
CA ASN A 328 14.26 23.82 22.62
C ASN A 328 14.78 23.69 21.20
N GLU A 329 15.07 24.81 20.55
CA GLU A 329 15.61 24.88 19.18
C GLU A 329 16.81 23.95 18.99
N ILE A 330 16.81 23.26 17.86
CA ILE A 330 17.89 22.41 17.45
C ILE A 330 18.70 23.16 16.40
N PRO A 331 19.85 23.76 16.77
CA PRO A 331 20.72 24.39 15.80
C PRO A 331 21.45 23.30 15.01
N ARG A 332 20.91 22.93 13.84
CA ARG A 332 21.57 21.98 12.95
C ARG A 332 21.50 22.49 11.52
N PRO A 333 22.61 22.66 10.84
CA PRO A 333 22.64 22.71 9.40
C PRO A 333 22.43 21.25 8.91
N LEU A 334 21.16 20.86 8.68
CA LEU A 334 20.83 19.53 8.19
C LEU A 334 20.38 19.64 6.74
N GLU A 335 21.16 19.11 5.83
CA GLU A 335 20.82 19.01 4.42
C GLU A 335 20.73 17.54 4.02
N ALA A 336 19.58 17.14 3.51
CA ALA A 336 19.43 15.85 2.88
C ALA A 336 19.97 15.90 1.44
N PRO A 337 20.59 14.81 0.98
CA PRO A 337 21.01 14.70 -0.41
C PRO A 337 19.82 14.89 -1.35
N GLN A 338 20.06 15.58 -2.44
CA GLN A 338 19.08 15.71 -3.51
C GLN A 338 18.95 14.40 -4.29
N SER A 339 17.78 14.16 -4.85
CA SER A 339 17.57 13.08 -5.83
C SER A 339 18.14 13.53 -7.19
N ASP A 340 18.43 12.56 -8.06
CA ASP A 340 18.84 12.81 -9.44
C ASP A 340 17.68 13.37 -10.31
N GLY A 341 16.59 13.74 -9.68
CA GLY A 341 15.35 14.23 -10.26
C GLY A 341 14.26 13.16 -10.26
N LEU A 342 13.05 13.59 -9.93
CA LEU A 342 11.85 12.78 -10.04
C LEU A 342 11.22 13.07 -11.41
N ALA A 343 11.21 12.06 -12.28
CA ALA A 343 10.57 12.16 -13.57
C ALA A 343 9.13 11.63 -13.51
N PRO A 344 8.19 12.25 -14.26
CA PRO A 344 6.88 11.67 -14.46
C PRO A 344 6.99 10.28 -15.11
N ASP A 345 6.23 9.32 -14.60
CA ASP A 345 6.09 7.97 -15.19
C ASP A 345 4.58 7.70 -15.40
N PRO A 346 3.89 8.50 -16.25
CA PRO A 346 2.45 8.46 -16.37
C PRO A 346 1.98 7.13 -16.95
N VAL A 347 0.95 6.56 -16.33
CA VAL A 347 0.20 5.46 -16.94
C VAL A 347 -0.54 6.02 -18.14
N PRO A 348 -0.30 5.50 -19.37
CA PRO A 348 -0.99 5.97 -20.56
C PRO A 348 -2.50 5.84 -20.40
N ALA A 349 -3.23 6.95 -20.54
CA ALA A 349 -4.67 6.93 -20.63
C ALA A 349 -5.06 6.35 -21.99
N LYS A 350 -5.82 5.25 -21.98
CA LYS A 350 -6.36 4.66 -23.18
C LYS A 350 -7.77 5.20 -23.41
N GLU A 351 -8.00 5.76 -24.57
CA GLU A 351 -9.33 6.17 -25.02
C GLU A 351 -9.88 5.12 -26.00
N TYR A 352 -11.16 4.84 -25.86
CA TYR A 352 -11.86 3.86 -26.70
C TYR A 352 -13.04 4.54 -27.41
N SER A 353 -13.24 4.18 -28.67
CA SER A 353 -14.40 4.68 -29.41
C SER A 353 -15.71 4.21 -28.77
N ASP A 354 -16.79 5.01 -28.93
CA ASP A 354 -18.11 4.67 -28.41
C ASP A 354 -18.62 3.32 -28.91
N LYS A 355 -18.22 2.92 -30.10
CA LYS A 355 -18.60 1.61 -30.69
C LYS A 355 -17.98 0.45 -29.87
N ILE A 356 -16.69 0.53 -29.54
CA ILE A 356 -15.99 -0.50 -28.76
C ILE A 356 -16.53 -0.53 -27.34
N MET A 357 -16.75 0.63 -26.74
CA MET A 357 -17.34 0.76 -25.39
C MET A 357 -18.74 0.14 -25.33
N LYS A 358 -19.60 0.42 -26.33
CA LYS A 358 -20.92 -0.19 -26.44
C LYS A 358 -20.85 -1.73 -26.54
N GLN A 359 -19.93 -2.24 -27.35
CA GLN A 359 -19.77 -3.68 -27.53
C GLN A 359 -19.35 -4.36 -26.20
N ALA A 360 -18.42 -3.75 -25.46
CA ALA A 360 -18.01 -4.24 -24.16
C ALA A 360 -19.16 -4.24 -23.13
N LEU A 361 -19.93 -3.16 -23.05
CA LEU A 361 -21.12 -3.06 -22.20
C LEU A 361 -22.20 -4.08 -22.58
N GLN A 362 -22.48 -4.25 -23.86
CA GLN A 362 -23.46 -5.24 -24.38
C GLN A 362 -23.01 -6.66 -24.03
N SER A 363 -21.70 -6.95 -24.01
CA SER A 363 -21.17 -8.28 -23.66
C SER A 363 -21.52 -8.73 -22.25
N VAL A 364 -21.89 -7.79 -21.37
CA VAL A 364 -22.33 -8.02 -19.99
C VAL A 364 -23.79 -7.60 -19.77
N GLY A 365 -24.59 -7.59 -20.87
CA GLY A 365 -26.03 -7.39 -20.82
C GLY A 365 -26.46 -5.96 -20.50
N LYS A 366 -25.66 -4.96 -20.92
CA LYS A 366 -25.96 -3.54 -20.78
C LYS A 366 -26.12 -2.94 -22.17
N TYR A 367 -27.40 -2.71 -22.57
CA TYR A 367 -27.77 -2.27 -23.92
C TYR A 367 -28.05 -0.77 -23.98
N GLY A 368 -28.44 -0.16 -22.86
CA GLY A 368 -28.71 1.25 -22.72
C GLY A 368 -28.20 1.84 -21.39
N PRO A 369 -28.26 3.17 -21.23
CA PRO A 369 -27.85 3.85 -19.99
C PRO A 369 -28.60 3.36 -18.74
N GLU A 370 -29.87 2.94 -18.91
CA GLU A 370 -30.70 2.37 -17.85
C GLU A 370 -30.18 1.05 -17.28
N ASP A 371 -29.39 0.31 -18.06
CA ASP A 371 -28.73 -0.91 -17.62
C ASP A 371 -27.38 -0.65 -16.85
N GLU A 372 -26.86 0.58 -16.96
CA GLU A 372 -25.60 0.99 -16.33
C GLU A 372 -25.85 1.36 -14.86
N LEU A 373 -26.04 0.36 -13.99
CA LEU A 373 -26.36 0.56 -12.55
C LEU A 373 -25.26 1.28 -11.75
N ASN A 374 -24.04 1.34 -12.25
CA ASN A 374 -22.87 1.95 -11.59
C ASN A 374 -22.70 1.54 -10.12
N CYS A 375 -23.04 0.27 -9.79
CA CYS A 375 -23.17 -0.23 -8.43
C CYS A 375 -21.82 -0.55 -7.75
N GLY A 376 -20.69 -0.48 -8.46
CA GLY A 376 -19.36 -0.78 -7.93
C GLY A 376 -19.10 -2.26 -7.57
N GLY A 377 -20.10 -3.15 -7.67
CA GLY A 377 -19.99 -4.55 -7.25
C GLY A 377 -18.91 -5.37 -7.97
N CYS A 378 -18.52 -4.99 -9.19
CA CYS A 378 -17.41 -5.55 -9.93
C CYS A 378 -16.02 -5.03 -9.48
N GLY A 379 -15.98 -4.01 -8.62
CA GLY A 379 -14.76 -3.37 -8.16
C GLY A 379 -14.31 -2.16 -8.96
N TYR A 380 -15.06 -1.74 -9.96
CA TYR A 380 -14.83 -0.52 -10.72
C TYR A 380 -15.86 0.54 -10.33
N ASP A 381 -15.48 1.82 -10.41
CA ASP A 381 -16.30 2.93 -9.90
C ASP A 381 -17.63 3.07 -10.66
N ASN A 382 -17.63 2.74 -11.95
CA ASN A 382 -18.82 2.74 -12.79
C ASN A 382 -18.75 1.67 -13.88
N CYS A 383 -19.86 1.47 -14.61
CA CYS A 383 -19.98 0.45 -15.65
C CYS A 383 -19.06 0.72 -16.84
N ARG A 384 -18.74 1.99 -17.14
CA ARG A 384 -17.84 2.36 -18.24
C ARG A 384 -16.40 2.05 -17.91
N GLU A 385 -15.94 2.30 -16.66
CA GLU A 385 -14.61 1.89 -16.20
C GLU A 385 -14.45 0.36 -16.19
N PHE A 386 -15.51 -0.36 -15.84
CA PHE A 386 -15.51 -1.82 -15.98
C PHE A 386 -15.42 -2.27 -17.44
N ALA A 387 -16.13 -1.59 -18.37
CA ALA A 387 -16.05 -1.88 -19.79
C ALA A 387 -14.64 -1.62 -20.36
N LYS A 388 -13.96 -0.55 -19.96
CA LYS A 388 -12.55 -0.31 -20.30
C LYS A 388 -11.66 -1.46 -19.81
N ALA A 389 -11.89 -1.91 -18.58
CA ALA A 389 -11.13 -3.02 -18.01
C ALA A 389 -11.38 -4.35 -18.76
N LEU A 390 -12.58 -4.59 -19.27
CA LEU A 390 -12.87 -5.73 -20.15
C LEU A 390 -12.13 -5.64 -21.48
N ILE A 391 -12.06 -4.45 -22.08
CA ILE A 391 -11.34 -4.20 -23.33
C ILE A 391 -9.82 -4.37 -23.14
N ASP A 392 -9.31 -3.98 -21.96
CA ASP A 392 -7.90 -4.10 -21.59
C ASP A 392 -7.51 -5.50 -21.09
N ASP A 393 -8.40 -6.48 -21.12
CA ASP A 393 -8.21 -7.82 -20.55
C ASP A 393 -7.79 -7.79 -19.05
N LYS A 394 -8.25 -6.77 -18.34
CA LYS A 394 -8.03 -6.62 -16.88
C LYS A 394 -9.16 -7.19 -16.04
N ALA A 395 -10.33 -7.40 -16.66
CA ALA A 395 -11.54 -7.87 -16.00
C ALA A 395 -12.22 -8.98 -16.80
N GLU A 396 -12.94 -9.84 -16.10
CA GLU A 396 -13.78 -10.88 -16.69
C GLU A 396 -15.27 -10.50 -16.56
N LYS A 397 -16.10 -10.97 -17.52
CA LYS A 397 -17.56 -10.68 -17.55
C LYS A 397 -18.27 -11.12 -16.28
N VAL A 398 -17.80 -12.23 -15.70
CA VAL A 398 -18.34 -12.81 -14.45
C VAL A 398 -18.16 -11.94 -13.21
N MET A 399 -17.29 -10.92 -13.26
CA MET A 399 -17.15 -9.95 -12.19
C MET A 399 -18.38 -9.03 -12.06
N CYS A 400 -19.17 -8.85 -13.12
CA CYS A 400 -20.37 -8.04 -13.06
C CYS A 400 -21.50 -8.77 -12.32
N VAL A 401 -21.84 -8.31 -11.12
CA VAL A 401 -22.85 -8.93 -10.25
C VAL A 401 -24.22 -9.00 -10.95
N SER A 402 -24.65 -7.95 -11.62
CA SER A 402 -25.93 -7.95 -12.36
C SER A 402 -25.93 -8.92 -13.53
N TYR A 403 -24.81 -9.07 -14.23
CA TYR A 403 -24.65 -10.04 -15.30
C TYR A 403 -24.69 -11.47 -14.76
N MET A 404 -23.95 -11.76 -13.71
CA MET A 404 -23.91 -13.08 -13.07
C MET A 404 -25.29 -13.50 -12.57
N ARG A 405 -26.02 -12.59 -11.92
CA ARG A 405 -27.39 -12.85 -11.47
C ARG A 405 -28.31 -13.20 -12.64
N LYS A 406 -28.28 -12.39 -13.73
CA LYS A 406 -29.08 -12.67 -14.95
C LYS A 406 -28.66 -14.00 -15.60
N LEU A 407 -27.36 -14.30 -15.63
CA LEU A 407 -26.83 -15.54 -16.20
C LEU A 407 -27.28 -16.77 -15.39
N ALA A 408 -27.15 -16.70 -14.04
CA ALA A 408 -27.60 -17.77 -13.15
C ALA A 408 -29.11 -18.04 -13.30
N GLN A 409 -29.92 -16.97 -13.34
CA GLN A 409 -31.36 -17.10 -13.55
C GLN A 409 -31.69 -17.74 -14.91
N LYS A 410 -31.00 -17.30 -16.00
CA LYS A 410 -31.19 -17.93 -17.32
C LYS A 410 -30.81 -19.41 -17.32
N LYS A 411 -29.72 -19.79 -16.66
CA LYS A 411 -29.30 -21.20 -16.54
C LYS A 411 -30.32 -22.00 -15.74
N ALA A 412 -30.81 -21.48 -14.61
CA ALA A 412 -31.83 -22.13 -13.79
C ALA A 412 -33.14 -22.33 -14.60
N ASN A 413 -33.64 -21.28 -15.25
CA ASN A 413 -34.85 -21.35 -16.09
C ASN A 413 -34.68 -22.36 -17.24
N ALA A 414 -33.51 -22.34 -17.92
CA ALA A 414 -33.26 -23.29 -19.02
C ALA A 414 -33.19 -24.74 -18.55
N LEU A 415 -32.66 -24.99 -17.35
CA LEU A 415 -32.68 -26.31 -16.73
C LEU A 415 -34.11 -26.73 -16.38
N MET A 416 -34.88 -25.85 -15.75
CA MET A 416 -36.27 -26.08 -15.40
C MET A 416 -37.13 -26.39 -16.65
N GLU A 417 -36.96 -25.65 -17.76
CA GLU A 417 -37.72 -25.83 -18.99
C GLU A 417 -37.33 -27.10 -19.78
N LYS A 418 -36.03 -27.45 -19.81
CA LYS A 418 -35.52 -28.53 -20.67
C LYS A 418 -35.51 -29.90 -20.04
N VAL A 419 -35.64 -30.00 -18.73
CA VAL A 419 -35.67 -31.29 -18.03
C VAL A 419 -37.01 -31.96 -18.34
N PRO A 420 -37.02 -33.18 -18.89
CA PRO A 420 -38.28 -33.91 -19.27
C PRO A 420 -39.12 -34.33 -18.06
N SER A 421 -38.52 -34.41 -16.87
CA SER A 421 -39.20 -34.71 -15.62
C SER A 421 -39.99 -33.53 -15.09
N ALA A 422 -41.10 -33.77 -14.39
CA ALA A 422 -41.83 -32.77 -13.64
C ALA A 422 -40.94 -32.31 -12.46
N ILE A 423 -40.66 -30.99 -12.36
CA ILE A 423 -39.88 -30.41 -11.28
C ILE A 423 -40.73 -29.39 -10.55
N VAL A 424 -40.67 -29.41 -9.23
CA VAL A 424 -41.30 -28.48 -8.34
C VAL A 424 -40.29 -28.05 -7.26
N LEU A 425 -40.25 -26.76 -7.00
CA LEU A 425 -39.47 -26.13 -5.94
C LEU A 425 -40.43 -25.69 -4.85
N VAL A 426 -40.16 -26.06 -3.63
CA VAL A 426 -40.98 -25.71 -2.45
C VAL A 426 -40.11 -25.05 -1.37
N ASP A 427 -40.72 -24.23 -0.52
CA ASP A 427 -40.08 -23.68 0.67
C ASP A 427 -40.06 -24.73 1.83
N GLU A 428 -39.54 -24.32 2.98
CA GLU A 428 -39.44 -25.21 4.17
C GLU A 428 -40.81 -25.64 4.72
N GLU A 429 -41.86 -24.89 4.41
CA GLU A 429 -43.26 -25.20 4.74
C GLU A 429 -44.01 -25.95 3.63
N ILE A 430 -43.27 -26.48 2.62
CA ILE A 430 -43.81 -27.25 1.49
C ILE A 430 -44.75 -26.41 0.61
N ARG A 431 -44.59 -25.10 0.58
CA ARG A 431 -45.32 -24.21 -0.34
C ARG A 431 -44.60 -24.10 -1.68
N LEU A 432 -45.34 -24.09 -2.76
CA LEU A 432 -44.79 -24.01 -4.10
C LEU A 432 -44.10 -22.64 -4.32
N ILE A 433 -42.82 -22.67 -4.60
CA ILE A 433 -42.04 -21.51 -5.05
C ILE A 433 -42.04 -21.41 -6.55
N GLU A 434 -41.76 -22.52 -7.26
CA GLU A 434 -41.62 -22.55 -8.72
C GLU A 434 -41.87 -23.97 -9.25
N CYS A 435 -42.34 -24.12 -10.46
CA CYS A 435 -42.49 -25.40 -11.15
C CYS A 435 -42.18 -25.29 -12.63
N ASN A 436 -41.80 -26.39 -13.26
CA ASN A 436 -41.59 -26.44 -14.71
C ASN A 436 -42.87 -26.77 -15.47
N MET A 437 -42.83 -26.51 -16.76
CA MET A 437 -43.99 -26.77 -17.67
C MET A 437 -44.44 -28.23 -17.66
N ASN A 438 -43.54 -29.20 -17.42
CA ASN A 438 -43.91 -30.62 -17.36
C ASN A 438 -44.69 -30.93 -16.09
N PHE A 439 -44.42 -30.30 -14.97
CA PHE A 439 -45.21 -30.41 -13.76
C PHE A 439 -46.61 -29.79 -13.98
N ALA A 440 -46.70 -28.61 -14.58
CA ALA A 440 -47.96 -27.97 -14.89
C ALA A 440 -48.83 -28.79 -15.87
N ARG A 441 -48.21 -29.50 -16.84
CA ARG A 441 -48.93 -30.40 -17.78
C ARG A 441 -49.49 -31.65 -17.08
N ILE A 442 -48.81 -32.19 -16.08
CA ILE A 442 -49.30 -33.36 -15.34
C ILE A 442 -50.50 -33.04 -14.45
N LEU A 443 -50.50 -31.87 -13.82
CA LEU A 443 -51.50 -31.48 -12.85
C LEU A 443 -52.63 -30.61 -13.45
N GLY A 444 -52.45 -30.14 -14.70
CA GLY A 444 -53.41 -29.32 -15.42
C GLY A 444 -53.20 -27.79 -15.20
N PRO A 445 -53.80 -26.97 -16.11
CA PRO A 445 -53.54 -25.51 -16.14
C PRO A 445 -54.05 -24.77 -14.90
N ASP A 446 -55.00 -25.32 -14.18
CA ASP A 446 -55.59 -24.68 -12.98
C ASP A 446 -54.67 -24.68 -11.80
N VAL A 447 -53.69 -25.57 -11.77
CA VAL A 447 -52.70 -25.68 -10.64
C VAL A 447 -51.79 -24.47 -10.64
N GLU A 448 -51.28 -24.02 -11.77
CA GLU A 448 -50.43 -22.84 -11.85
C GLU A 448 -51.17 -21.56 -11.34
N ALA A 449 -52.46 -21.43 -11.70
CA ALA A 449 -53.32 -20.32 -11.25
C ALA A 449 -53.68 -20.43 -9.76
N ALA A 450 -53.84 -21.61 -9.22
CA ALA A 450 -54.17 -21.86 -7.84
C ALA A 450 -52.96 -21.58 -6.89
N PHE A 451 -51.73 -21.88 -7.35
CA PHE A 451 -50.51 -21.64 -6.55
C PHE A 451 -49.97 -20.20 -6.62
N ARG A 452 -50.24 -19.47 -7.73
CA ARG A 452 -49.86 -18.05 -7.81
C ARG A 452 -50.75 -17.11 -6.98
N ARG A 453 -51.85 -17.59 -6.39
CA ARG A 453 -52.84 -16.81 -5.64
C ARG A 453 -52.70 -16.82 -4.12
N LYS A 454 -51.69 -17.46 -3.55
CA LYS A 454 -51.42 -17.38 -2.11
C LYS A 454 -50.19 -16.55 -1.82
N PRO A 455 -50.34 -15.48 -0.98
CA PRO A 455 -49.25 -14.63 -0.56
C PRO A 455 -48.21 -15.41 0.28
#